data_9c3c7d4c80bfd2f10292a00b2f144c4e
#
_entry.id   9c3c7d4c80bfd2f10292a00b2f144c4e
#
_cell.length_a   1.000
_cell.length_b   1.000
_cell.length_c   1.000
_cell.angle_alpha   90.00
_cell.angle_beta   90.00
_cell.angle_gamma   90.00
#
_symmetry.space_group_name_H-M   'P 1'
#
loop_
_entity.id
_entity.type
_entity.pdbx_description
1 polymer ?
#
loop_
_entity_poly.entity_id
_entity_poly.type
_entity_poly.pdbx_seq_one_letter_code
_entity_poly.pdbx_strand_id
1 'polypeptide(L)'
;MPGIPLAASRSLSSHTNGHSKELSQLAARIPKGTWDTHMHVVDPTAFPLSKDAQYKASPHTLEDATAFLHPLGIRKMVIVQPSIYGNDNNCTLDGLERLGLENGRAVIQFDPATTTSTQLQKWHALGARGVRLNFKSVGAQLSSAFLSKTLHAYADAIRHLDWVLELYIPLEDVPLLEPIVPDLGNIRICIDHFGHPSPSSLSSAKTAFDVPGFTALTRLLQAGQTWVKVSGSYRLDKDPRHPVIESLCRETLRLRADRCVFATDWPHTRFDGLDVKPYLEAMLDWIEAEGVSLEKVLVHNAEELFNARW
;
A
#
# COMPACT_ATOMS: atom_id res chain seq x y z
N MET A 1 60.33 -18.26 21.23
CA MET A 1 58.87 -18.11 21.14
C MET A 1 58.61 -17.07 20.04
N PRO A 2 58.08 -17.44 18.87
CA PRO A 2 57.75 -16.49 17.83
C PRO A 2 56.32 -15.96 18.01
N GLY A 3 56.16 -14.66 17.84
CA GLY A 3 54.91 -13.92 17.98
C GLY A 3 53.91 -14.23 16.86
N ILE A 4 52.65 -14.27 17.24
CA ILE A 4 51.49 -14.41 16.36
C ILE A 4 51.18 -13.02 15.76
N PRO A 5 51.02 -12.86 14.44
CA PRO A 5 50.59 -11.60 13.86
C PRO A 5 49.11 -11.37 14.04
N LEU A 6 48.72 -10.18 14.51
CA LEU A 6 47.34 -9.68 14.44
C LEU A 6 46.98 -9.48 12.97
N ALA A 7 46.02 -10.27 12.51
CA ALA A 7 45.41 -10.10 11.18
C ALA A 7 44.03 -9.53 11.28
N ALA A 8 43.86 -8.40 10.59
CA ALA A 8 42.71 -7.91 9.88
C ALA A 8 41.41 -7.51 10.61
N SER A 9 41.33 -6.23 10.94
CA SER A 9 40.10 -5.46 11.10
C SER A 9 39.83 -4.61 9.82
N ARG A 10 39.55 -5.22 8.67
CA ARG A 10 39.36 -4.45 7.42
C ARG A 10 38.08 -4.79 6.63
N SER A 11 37.14 -5.62 7.12
CA SER A 11 35.97 -6.00 6.31
C SER A 11 34.64 -5.37 6.72
N LEU A 12 34.52 -4.73 7.88
CA LEU A 12 33.26 -4.12 8.34
C LEU A 12 32.99 -2.71 7.79
N SER A 13 34.04 -1.95 7.41
CA SER A 13 33.86 -0.55 6.98
C SER A 13 33.44 -0.38 5.51
N SER A 14 33.67 -1.37 4.65
CA SER A 14 33.32 -1.27 3.23
C SER A 14 31.82 -1.57 2.97
N HIS A 15 31.20 -2.45 3.75
CA HIS A 15 29.78 -2.79 3.60
C HIS A 15 28.87 -1.65 4.12
N THR A 16 29.23 -1.00 5.20
CA THR A 16 28.47 0.14 5.74
C THR A 16 28.50 1.37 4.83
N ASN A 17 29.63 1.64 4.18
CA ASN A 17 29.78 2.77 3.25
C ASN A 17 29.01 2.56 1.93
N GLY A 18 28.93 1.33 1.42
CA GLY A 18 28.13 0.98 0.24
C GLY A 18 26.63 1.19 0.49
N HIS A 19 26.13 0.65 1.56
CA HIS A 19 24.71 0.72 1.96
C HIS A 19 24.22 2.16 2.21
N SER A 20 25.07 2.98 2.85
CA SER A 20 24.79 4.41 3.08
C SER A 20 24.74 5.20 1.77
N LYS A 21 25.60 4.88 0.80
CA LYS A 21 25.64 5.54 -0.51
C LYS A 21 24.41 5.19 -1.37
N GLU A 22 24.02 3.91 -1.40
CA GLU A 22 22.82 3.44 -2.12
C GLU A 22 21.56 4.08 -1.57
N LEU A 23 21.39 4.11 -0.24
CA LEU A 23 20.26 4.77 0.41
C LEU A 23 20.20 6.26 0.05
N SER A 24 21.34 6.94 0.05
CA SER A 24 21.43 8.35 -0.33
C SER A 24 21.06 8.60 -1.82
N GLN A 25 21.41 7.67 -2.71
CA GLN A 25 21.03 7.75 -4.12
C GLN A 25 19.53 7.56 -4.34
N LEU A 26 18.94 6.57 -3.68
CA LEU A 26 17.49 6.34 -3.73
C LEU A 26 16.73 7.56 -3.16
N ALA A 27 17.15 8.07 -2.00
CA ALA A 27 16.53 9.23 -1.37
C ALA A 27 16.59 10.50 -2.24
N ALA A 28 17.67 10.67 -3.00
CA ALA A 28 17.83 11.82 -3.91
C ALA A 28 16.82 11.83 -5.08
N ARG A 29 16.25 10.67 -5.43
CA ARG A 29 15.22 10.52 -6.48
C ARG A 29 13.81 10.78 -5.95
N ILE A 30 13.58 10.59 -4.65
CA ILE A 30 12.25 10.69 -4.05
C ILE A 30 11.87 12.17 -3.90
N PRO A 31 10.77 12.63 -4.51
CA PRO A 31 10.35 14.04 -4.45
C PRO A 31 10.02 14.49 -3.03
N LYS A 32 10.23 15.78 -2.75
CA LYS A 32 9.74 16.37 -1.50
C LYS A 32 8.22 16.30 -1.45
N GLY A 33 7.68 15.97 -0.28
CA GLY A 33 6.22 15.85 -0.11
C GLY A 33 5.66 14.48 -0.48
N THR A 34 6.51 13.52 -0.85
CA THR A 34 6.12 12.13 -1.11
C THR A 34 5.30 11.56 0.04
N TRP A 35 4.21 10.88 -0.32
CA TRP A 35 3.39 10.06 0.55
C TRP A 35 3.77 8.59 0.40
N ASP A 36 3.97 7.92 1.50
CA ASP A 36 3.79 6.47 1.54
C ASP A 36 2.31 6.16 1.73
N THR A 37 1.63 5.70 0.70
CA THR A 37 0.17 5.51 0.75
C THR A 37 -0.27 4.17 1.30
N HIS A 38 0.66 3.33 1.76
CA HIS A 38 0.34 2.06 2.40
C HIS A 38 1.44 1.61 3.36
N MET A 39 1.20 1.81 4.64
CA MET A 39 2.04 1.26 5.70
C MET A 39 1.19 0.87 6.90
N HIS A 40 1.73 0.05 7.78
CA HIS A 40 1.03 -0.43 8.96
C HIS A 40 1.80 -0.08 10.23
N VAL A 41 1.09 0.34 11.28
CA VAL A 41 1.64 0.42 12.64
C VAL A 41 1.13 -0.78 13.43
N VAL A 42 2.02 -1.45 14.15
CA VAL A 42 1.71 -2.60 14.99
C VAL A 42 2.41 -2.44 16.33
N ASP A 43 1.65 -2.27 17.38
CA ASP A 43 2.14 -2.25 18.77
C ASP A 43 1.26 -3.16 19.65
N PRO A 44 1.55 -4.46 19.68
CA PRO A 44 0.74 -5.41 20.45
C PRO A 44 0.91 -5.28 21.96
N THR A 45 1.86 -4.45 22.41
CA THR A 45 2.06 -4.15 23.83
C THR A 45 1.07 -3.11 24.33
N ALA A 46 0.89 -2.05 23.55
CA ALA A 46 -0.06 -0.99 23.88
C ALA A 46 -1.49 -1.30 23.40
N PHE A 47 -1.61 -2.00 22.25
CA PHE A 47 -2.90 -2.32 21.62
C PHE A 47 -3.01 -3.83 21.40
N PRO A 48 -3.86 -4.55 22.15
CA PRO A 48 -4.02 -5.99 22.03
C PRO A 48 -4.51 -6.40 20.64
N LEU A 49 -3.92 -7.47 20.08
CA LEU A 49 -4.37 -8.04 18.84
C LEU A 49 -5.80 -8.59 18.94
N SER A 50 -6.53 -8.59 17.83
CA SER A 50 -7.84 -9.25 17.73
C SER A 50 -7.72 -10.72 18.13
N LYS A 51 -8.77 -11.28 18.75
CA LYS A 51 -8.85 -12.71 19.05
C LYS A 51 -8.81 -13.58 17.78
N ASP A 52 -9.25 -12.99 16.66
CA ASP A 52 -9.30 -13.63 15.34
C ASP A 52 -8.06 -13.32 14.49
N ALA A 53 -7.00 -12.73 15.11
CA ALA A 53 -5.77 -12.44 14.41
C ALA A 53 -5.14 -13.72 13.82
N GLN A 54 -4.93 -13.75 12.51
CA GLN A 54 -4.45 -14.94 11.80
C GLN A 54 -2.96 -15.20 12.00
N TYR A 55 -2.23 -14.25 12.56
CA TYR A 55 -0.82 -14.39 12.93
C TYR A 55 -0.47 -13.44 14.06
N LYS A 56 0.60 -13.76 14.78
CA LYS A 56 1.21 -12.86 15.75
C LYS A 56 2.24 -12.00 15.03
N ALA A 57 2.02 -10.71 14.98
CA ALA A 57 2.99 -9.78 14.42
C ALA A 57 3.99 -9.35 15.50
N SER A 58 5.24 -9.16 15.09
CA SER A 58 6.23 -8.43 15.88
C SER A 58 5.84 -6.95 15.97
N PRO A 59 6.27 -6.23 17.02
CA PRO A 59 6.08 -4.79 17.09
C PRO A 59 6.74 -4.08 15.90
N HIS A 60 6.01 -3.16 15.32
CA HIS A 60 6.45 -2.24 14.28
C HIS A 60 5.77 -0.90 14.54
N THR A 61 6.39 -0.11 15.40
CA THR A 61 5.82 1.13 15.91
C THR A 61 5.90 2.28 14.91
N LEU A 62 5.26 3.40 15.21
CA LEU A 62 5.39 4.60 14.39
C LEU A 62 6.84 5.13 14.38
N GLU A 63 7.58 4.94 15.47
CA GLU A 63 9.00 5.29 15.56
C GLU A 63 9.83 4.46 14.60
N ASP A 64 9.57 3.16 14.52
CA ASP A 64 10.26 2.26 13.59
C ASP A 64 9.94 2.65 12.13
N ALA A 65 8.68 2.96 11.83
CA ALA A 65 8.27 3.47 10.52
C ALA A 65 9.01 4.76 10.15
N THR A 66 9.09 5.68 11.10
CA THR A 66 9.78 6.96 10.94
C THR A 66 11.29 6.75 10.71
N ALA A 67 11.90 5.85 11.46
CA ALA A 67 13.31 5.49 11.31
C ALA A 67 13.60 4.88 9.93
N PHE A 68 12.65 4.15 9.35
CA PHE A 68 12.75 3.58 8.00
C PHE A 68 12.49 4.62 6.90
N LEU A 69 11.44 5.43 7.01
CA LEU A 69 10.98 6.32 5.93
C LEU A 69 11.73 7.64 5.85
N HIS A 70 12.13 8.23 7.01
CA HIS A 70 12.80 9.54 7.00
C HIS A 70 14.13 9.58 6.27
N PRO A 71 15.00 8.54 6.35
CA PRO A 71 16.20 8.49 5.53
C PRO A 71 15.95 8.46 4.02
N LEU A 72 14.75 7.98 3.59
CA LEU A 72 14.28 8.04 2.21
C LEU A 72 13.69 9.41 1.83
N GLY A 73 13.59 10.36 2.77
CA GLY A 73 12.95 11.65 2.54
C GLY A 73 11.43 11.64 2.64
N ILE A 74 10.83 10.51 2.99
CA ILE A 74 9.36 10.34 3.11
C ILE A 74 8.94 10.70 4.53
N ARG A 75 8.04 11.67 4.65
CA ARG A 75 7.51 12.16 5.94
C ARG A 75 6.00 12.06 6.06
N LYS A 76 5.31 11.85 4.95
CA LYS A 76 3.86 11.78 4.88
C LYS A 76 3.43 10.32 4.69
N MET A 77 2.45 9.87 5.47
CA MET A 77 2.07 8.46 5.55
C MET A 77 0.56 8.29 5.56
N VAL A 78 0.08 7.28 4.86
CA VAL A 78 -1.27 6.75 5.03
C VAL A 78 -1.16 5.46 5.82
N ILE A 79 -1.59 5.51 7.09
CA ILE A 79 -1.61 4.33 7.96
C ILE A 79 -2.83 3.49 7.59
N VAL A 80 -2.58 2.28 7.14
CA VAL A 80 -3.62 1.34 6.74
C VAL A 80 -3.85 0.35 7.87
N GLN A 81 -5.11 0.14 8.26
CA GLN A 81 -5.47 -0.81 9.30
C GLN A 81 -4.99 -2.22 8.96
N PRO A 82 -4.12 -2.83 9.78
CA PRO A 82 -3.72 -4.22 9.58
C PRO A 82 -4.81 -5.17 10.05
N SER A 83 -5.01 -6.29 9.35
CA SER A 83 -6.10 -7.26 9.64
C SER A 83 -6.05 -7.86 11.04
N ILE A 84 -4.87 -7.88 11.68
CA ILE A 84 -4.66 -8.44 13.01
C ILE A 84 -5.37 -7.69 14.14
N TYR A 85 -5.80 -6.45 13.90
CA TYR A 85 -6.61 -5.67 14.84
C TYR A 85 -8.12 -5.71 14.51
N GLY A 86 -8.51 -6.26 13.36
CA GLY A 86 -9.91 -6.26 12.93
C GLY A 86 -10.48 -4.83 12.89
N ASN A 87 -11.64 -4.65 13.52
CA ASN A 87 -12.33 -3.36 13.60
C ASN A 87 -11.84 -2.45 14.75
N ASP A 88 -10.86 -2.88 15.55
CA ASP A 88 -10.23 -2.02 16.57
C ASP A 88 -9.14 -1.15 15.92
N ASN A 89 -9.48 0.09 15.65
CA ASN A 89 -8.60 1.05 14.99
C ASN A 89 -7.69 1.84 15.96
N ASN A 90 -7.67 1.53 17.24
CA ASN A 90 -6.97 2.36 18.22
C ASN A 90 -5.48 2.52 17.91
N CYS A 91 -4.77 1.45 17.51
CA CYS A 91 -3.37 1.53 17.13
C CYS A 91 -3.13 2.43 15.91
N THR A 92 -3.97 2.28 14.88
CA THR A 92 -3.92 3.10 13.66
C THR A 92 -4.23 4.57 13.94
N LEU A 93 -5.22 4.84 14.79
CA LEU A 93 -5.63 6.20 15.14
C LEU A 93 -4.63 6.90 16.06
N ASP A 94 -4.01 6.19 17.00
CA ASP A 94 -2.90 6.71 17.81
C ASP A 94 -1.74 7.17 16.92
N GLY A 95 -1.32 6.32 15.99
CA GLY A 95 -0.29 6.67 15.03
C GLY A 95 -0.67 7.88 14.17
N LEU A 96 -1.93 7.97 13.73
CA LEU A 96 -2.45 9.08 12.94
C LEU A 96 -2.46 10.40 13.74
N GLU A 97 -2.91 10.38 14.98
CA GLU A 97 -2.95 11.56 15.85
C GLU A 97 -1.53 12.09 16.11
N ARG A 98 -0.57 11.21 16.32
CA ARG A 98 0.85 11.56 16.52
C ARG A 98 1.52 12.11 15.26
N LEU A 99 1.13 11.68 14.05
CA LEU A 99 1.59 12.26 12.78
C LEU A 99 0.98 13.64 12.53
N GLY A 100 -0.24 13.85 12.98
CA GLY A 100 -1.02 15.05 12.69
C GLY A 100 -1.50 15.13 11.24
N LEU A 101 -2.44 16.04 10.99
CA LEU A 101 -3.11 16.16 9.69
C LEU A 101 -2.18 16.56 8.53
N GLU A 102 -1.07 17.24 8.82
CA GLU A 102 -0.12 17.65 7.78
C GLU A 102 0.63 16.46 7.18
N ASN A 103 0.90 15.41 7.99
CA ASN A 103 1.74 14.28 7.61
C ASN A 103 1.00 12.93 7.62
N GLY A 104 -0.21 12.89 8.14
CA GLY A 104 -0.94 11.64 8.35
C GLY A 104 -2.31 11.59 7.69
N ARG A 105 -2.63 10.44 7.10
CA ARG A 105 -3.98 9.98 6.78
C ARG A 105 -4.12 8.54 7.26
N ALA A 106 -5.36 8.07 7.36
CA ALA A 106 -5.59 6.66 7.68
C ALA A 106 -6.67 6.05 6.79
N VAL A 107 -6.50 4.77 6.53
CA VAL A 107 -7.51 3.86 5.98
C VAL A 107 -7.82 2.85 7.06
N ILE A 108 -9.02 2.95 7.63
CA ILE A 108 -9.45 2.19 8.80
C ILE A 108 -10.31 0.98 8.42
N GLN A 109 -10.78 0.22 9.40
CA GLN A 109 -11.74 -0.86 9.22
C GLN A 109 -12.90 -0.69 10.21
N PHE A 110 -14.13 -1.00 9.76
CA PHE A 110 -15.30 -0.95 10.62
C PHE A 110 -16.42 -1.82 10.06
N ASP A 111 -17.46 -2.06 10.85
CA ASP A 111 -18.67 -2.72 10.39
C ASP A 111 -19.74 -1.65 10.05
N PRO A 112 -20.15 -1.52 8.79
CA PRO A 112 -21.14 -0.51 8.39
C PRO A 112 -22.53 -0.72 9.01
N ALA A 113 -22.82 -1.92 9.49
CA ALA A 113 -24.10 -2.19 10.15
C ALA A 113 -24.19 -1.64 11.59
N THR A 114 -23.03 -1.47 12.24
CA THR A 114 -22.99 -1.08 13.67
C THR A 114 -22.30 0.27 13.93
N THR A 115 -21.52 0.75 12.97
CA THR A 115 -20.78 2.01 13.11
C THR A 115 -21.67 3.22 12.81
N THR A 116 -21.75 4.15 13.74
CA THR A 116 -22.61 5.34 13.58
C THR A 116 -21.93 6.42 12.73
N SER A 117 -22.74 7.25 12.06
CA SER A 117 -22.24 8.43 11.32
C SER A 117 -21.43 9.38 12.23
N THR A 118 -21.83 9.55 13.50
CA THR A 118 -21.09 10.34 14.46
C THR A 118 -19.69 9.78 14.71
N GLN A 119 -19.55 8.45 14.76
CA GLN A 119 -18.23 7.82 14.92
C GLN A 119 -17.37 8.01 13.68
N LEU A 120 -17.95 7.86 12.49
CA LEU A 120 -17.25 8.09 11.21
C LEU A 120 -16.76 9.54 11.10
N GLN A 121 -17.58 10.52 11.51
CA GLN A 121 -17.20 11.94 11.53
C GLN A 121 -16.04 12.21 12.51
N LYS A 122 -16.02 11.57 13.69
CA LYS A 122 -14.89 11.68 14.62
C LYS A 122 -13.59 11.17 13.99
N TRP A 123 -13.61 10.01 13.35
CA TRP A 123 -12.45 9.48 12.66
C TRP A 123 -12.02 10.35 11.46
N HIS A 124 -13.01 10.90 10.72
CA HIS A 124 -12.73 11.85 9.65
C HIS A 124 -12.00 13.09 10.14
N ALA A 125 -12.43 13.65 11.29
CA ALA A 125 -11.78 14.80 11.89
C ALA A 125 -10.33 14.52 12.34
N LEU A 126 -10.02 13.28 12.74
CA LEU A 126 -8.65 12.83 13.00
C LEU A 126 -7.80 12.64 11.76
N GLY A 127 -8.39 12.53 10.58
CA GLY A 127 -7.66 12.34 9.32
C GLY A 127 -7.89 11.00 8.62
N ALA A 128 -8.85 10.17 9.07
CA ALA A 128 -9.27 9.00 8.31
C ALA A 128 -9.87 9.45 6.97
N ARG A 129 -9.48 8.78 5.87
CA ARG A 129 -9.90 9.10 4.51
C ARG A 129 -10.28 7.88 3.69
N GLY A 130 -10.38 6.72 4.34
CA GLY A 130 -10.77 5.50 3.65
C GLY A 130 -11.13 4.37 4.58
N VAL A 131 -11.71 3.33 4.01
CA VAL A 131 -11.98 2.05 4.66
C VAL A 131 -11.37 0.91 3.86
N ARG A 132 -10.73 -0.02 4.53
CA ARG A 132 -10.08 -1.19 3.93
C ARG A 132 -10.97 -2.40 3.97
N LEU A 133 -11.14 -3.06 2.82
CA LEU A 133 -11.73 -4.37 2.68
C LEU A 133 -10.67 -5.37 2.27
N ASN A 134 -10.31 -6.23 3.19
CA ASN A 134 -9.24 -7.21 2.99
C ASN A 134 -9.83 -8.58 2.66
N PHE A 135 -9.95 -8.89 1.37
CA PHE A 135 -10.46 -10.18 0.90
C PHE A 135 -9.34 -11.20 0.69
N LYS A 136 -8.16 -10.73 0.29
CA LYS A 136 -7.02 -11.60 -0.09
C LYS A 136 -6.40 -12.30 1.11
N SER A 137 -6.02 -11.58 2.16
CA SER A 137 -5.26 -12.17 3.26
C SER A 137 -6.12 -13.07 4.16
N VAL A 138 -7.44 -12.90 4.11
CA VAL A 138 -8.40 -13.74 4.86
C VAL A 138 -8.95 -14.91 4.04
N GLY A 139 -8.53 -15.04 2.76
CA GLY A 139 -8.95 -16.14 1.90
C GLY A 139 -10.44 -16.15 1.61
N ALA A 140 -11.07 -14.97 1.48
CA ALA A 140 -12.50 -14.87 1.23
C ALA A 140 -12.88 -15.48 -0.13
N GLN A 141 -13.92 -16.28 -0.16
CA GLN A 141 -14.53 -16.72 -1.42
C GLN A 141 -15.47 -15.62 -1.92
N LEU A 142 -15.12 -15.03 -3.07
CA LEU A 142 -15.84 -13.89 -3.61
C LEU A 142 -16.89 -14.32 -4.63
N SER A 143 -18.05 -13.69 -4.57
CA SER A 143 -19.07 -13.73 -5.59
C SER A 143 -19.57 -12.34 -5.91
N SER A 144 -20.12 -12.11 -7.10
CA SER A 144 -20.67 -10.80 -7.47
C SER A 144 -21.74 -10.34 -6.49
N ALA A 145 -22.62 -11.24 -6.01
CA ALA A 145 -23.66 -10.91 -5.05
C ALA A 145 -23.09 -10.48 -3.69
N PHE A 146 -22.07 -11.19 -3.19
CA PHE A 146 -21.39 -10.84 -1.93
C PHE A 146 -20.68 -9.48 -2.06
N LEU A 147 -19.90 -9.30 -3.13
CA LEU A 147 -19.16 -8.05 -3.37
C LEU A 147 -20.14 -6.88 -3.55
N SER A 148 -21.18 -7.02 -4.36
CA SER A 148 -22.18 -5.97 -4.58
C SER A 148 -22.82 -5.54 -3.26
N LYS A 149 -23.32 -6.47 -2.46
CA LYS A 149 -23.92 -6.17 -1.15
C LYS A 149 -22.92 -5.46 -0.24
N THR A 150 -21.69 -5.96 -0.16
CA THR A 150 -20.67 -5.43 0.73
C THR A 150 -20.25 -4.04 0.30
N LEU A 151 -19.89 -3.84 -0.98
CA LEU A 151 -19.39 -2.55 -1.46
C LEU A 151 -20.45 -1.46 -1.37
N HIS A 152 -21.73 -1.76 -1.66
CA HIS A 152 -22.81 -0.78 -1.47
C HIS A 152 -22.98 -0.38 -0.01
N ALA A 153 -22.95 -1.33 0.92
CA ALA A 153 -23.09 -1.02 2.35
C ALA A 153 -21.98 -0.07 2.84
N TYR A 154 -20.71 -0.30 2.43
CA TYR A 154 -19.62 0.61 2.76
C TYR A 154 -19.70 1.93 1.99
N ALA A 155 -20.04 1.90 0.71
CA ALA A 155 -20.22 3.11 -0.09
C ALA A 155 -21.26 4.06 0.52
N ASP A 156 -22.41 3.52 0.95
CA ASP A 156 -23.46 4.30 1.58
C ASP A 156 -23.01 4.91 2.91
N ALA A 157 -22.22 4.16 3.70
CA ALA A 157 -21.70 4.64 4.97
C ALA A 157 -20.68 5.80 4.81
N ILE A 158 -19.84 5.79 3.75
CA ILE A 158 -18.72 6.74 3.61
C ILE A 158 -18.93 7.82 2.55
N ARG A 159 -19.95 7.75 1.71
CA ARG A 159 -20.19 8.65 0.58
C ARG A 159 -20.16 10.13 0.98
N HIS A 160 -20.77 10.47 2.10
CA HIS A 160 -20.85 11.85 2.59
C HIS A 160 -19.53 12.37 3.17
N LEU A 161 -18.53 11.49 3.35
CA LEU A 161 -17.19 11.83 3.88
C LEU A 161 -16.15 11.92 2.76
N ASP A 162 -16.52 11.57 1.54
CA ASP A 162 -15.59 11.50 0.40
C ASP A 162 -14.37 10.61 0.71
N TRP A 163 -14.62 9.44 1.31
CA TRP A 163 -13.60 8.45 1.62
C TRP A 163 -13.40 7.48 0.47
N VAL A 164 -12.25 6.81 0.50
CA VAL A 164 -11.85 5.77 -0.43
C VAL A 164 -12.29 4.40 0.08
N LEU A 165 -12.79 3.54 -0.81
CA LEU A 165 -12.86 2.10 -0.58
C LEU A 165 -11.54 1.47 -1.05
N GLU A 166 -10.73 1.02 -0.11
CA GLU A 166 -9.47 0.35 -0.38
C GLU A 166 -9.68 -1.17 -0.37
N LEU A 167 -9.30 -1.82 -1.47
CA LEU A 167 -9.57 -3.24 -1.68
C LEU A 167 -8.27 -4.02 -1.79
N TYR A 168 -8.02 -4.92 -0.84
CA TYR A 168 -7.02 -5.96 -1.01
C TYR A 168 -7.69 -7.21 -1.58
N ILE A 169 -7.75 -7.29 -2.90
CA ILE A 169 -8.48 -8.30 -3.68
C ILE A 169 -7.52 -8.98 -4.67
N PRO A 170 -7.66 -10.31 -4.91
CA PRO A 170 -6.92 -10.97 -5.98
C PRO A 170 -7.22 -10.35 -7.36
N LEU A 171 -6.20 -10.18 -8.19
CA LEU A 171 -6.39 -9.62 -9.55
C LEU A 171 -7.34 -10.47 -10.37
N GLU A 172 -7.31 -11.78 -10.17
CA GLU A 172 -8.22 -12.76 -10.79
C GLU A 172 -9.70 -12.51 -10.50
N ASP A 173 -9.99 -11.86 -9.35
CA ASP A 173 -11.37 -11.56 -8.92
C ASP A 173 -11.81 -10.14 -9.31
N VAL A 174 -10.92 -9.29 -9.82
CA VAL A 174 -11.24 -7.92 -10.25
C VAL A 174 -12.35 -7.88 -11.31
N PRO A 175 -12.51 -8.86 -12.24
CA PRO A 175 -13.66 -8.88 -13.14
C PRO A 175 -15.04 -8.82 -12.45
N LEU A 176 -15.13 -9.30 -11.21
CA LEU A 176 -16.36 -9.23 -10.42
C LEU A 176 -16.75 -7.79 -10.03
N LEU A 177 -15.80 -6.87 -10.06
CA LEU A 177 -16.00 -5.45 -9.73
C LEU A 177 -16.59 -4.65 -10.90
N GLU A 178 -16.40 -5.10 -12.14
CA GLU A 178 -16.81 -4.32 -13.33
C GLU A 178 -18.31 -3.95 -13.36
N PRO A 179 -19.24 -4.86 -13.04
CA PRO A 179 -20.65 -4.50 -12.99
C PRO A 179 -21.03 -3.71 -11.72
N ILE A 180 -20.17 -3.66 -10.70
CA ILE A 180 -20.52 -3.08 -9.40
C ILE A 180 -20.02 -1.64 -9.29
N VAL A 181 -18.77 -1.39 -9.67
CA VAL A 181 -18.11 -0.08 -9.46
C VAL A 181 -18.89 1.10 -10.06
N PRO A 182 -19.45 1.02 -11.28
CA PRO A 182 -20.27 2.12 -11.83
C PRO A 182 -21.49 2.49 -10.98
N ASP A 183 -22.08 1.50 -10.30
CA ASP A 183 -23.28 1.70 -9.48
C ASP A 183 -22.98 2.31 -8.10
N LEU A 184 -21.70 2.34 -7.69
CA LEU A 184 -21.30 2.96 -6.42
C LEU A 184 -21.31 4.51 -6.46
N GLY A 185 -21.61 5.12 -7.61
CA GLY A 185 -21.59 6.58 -7.77
C GLY A 185 -20.17 7.14 -7.73
N ASN A 186 -19.95 8.23 -7.00
CA ASN A 186 -18.64 8.92 -6.97
C ASN A 186 -17.62 8.31 -5.98
N ILE A 187 -17.84 7.08 -5.51
CA ILE A 187 -16.91 6.42 -4.59
C ILE A 187 -15.62 6.08 -5.33
N ARG A 188 -14.50 6.50 -4.78
CA ARG A 188 -13.17 6.12 -5.27
C ARG A 188 -12.82 4.72 -4.75
N ILE A 189 -12.39 3.85 -5.67
CA ILE A 189 -11.90 2.52 -5.35
C ILE A 189 -10.38 2.53 -5.46
N CYS A 190 -9.66 2.02 -4.47
CA CYS A 190 -8.21 1.88 -4.54
C CYS A 190 -7.84 0.40 -4.40
N ILE A 191 -7.20 -0.17 -5.40
CA ILE A 191 -6.77 -1.57 -5.41
C ILE A 191 -5.32 -1.67 -4.92
N ASP A 192 -5.11 -2.47 -3.86
CA ASP A 192 -3.80 -2.69 -3.27
C ASP A 192 -2.88 -3.52 -4.18
N HIS A 193 -1.59 -3.16 -4.25
CA HIS A 193 -0.49 -4.00 -4.76
C HIS A 193 -0.76 -4.63 -6.13
N PHE A 194 -1.12 -3.83 -7.14
CA PHE A 194 -1.46 -4.30 -8.50
C PHE A 194 -2.61 -5.32 -8.57
N GLY A 195 -3.47 -5.39 -7.55
CA GLY A 195 -4.48 -6.44 -7.43
C GLY A 195 -3.91 -7.79 -6.99
N HIS A 196 -2.65 -7.84 -6.56
CA HIS A 196 -1.99 -9.03 -6.01
C HIS A 196 -2.26 -10.31 -6.78
N PRO A 197 -1.81 -10.43 -8.05
CA PRO A 197 -1.98 -11.64 -8.85
C PRO A 197 -1.38 -12.86 -8.15
N SER A 198 -1.89 -14.03 -8.45
CA SER A 198 -1.36 -15.27 -7.87
C SER A 198 0.02 -15.62 -8.46
N PRO A 199 0.87 -16.35 -7.72
CA PRO A 199 2.16 -16.80 -8.24
C PRO A 199 2.02 -17.65 -9.53
N SER A 200 0.94 -18.46 -9.64
CA SER A 200 0.66 -19.25 -10.84
C SER A 200 0.31 -18.38 -12.04
N SER A 201 -0.47 -17.32 -11.84
CA SER A 201 -0.80 -16.36 -12.89
C SER A 201 0.44 -15.64 -13.39
N LEU A 202 1.33 -15.20 -12.49
CA LEU A 202 2.59 -14.54 -12.86
C LEU A 202 3.54 -15.47 -13.62
N SER A 203 3.71 -16.71 -13.13
CA SER A 203 4.66 -17.67 -13.76
C SER A 203 4.24 -18.14 -15.15
N SER A 204 2.95 -18.08 -15.46
CA SER A 204 2.42 -18.47 -16.78
C SER A 204 2.33 -17.32 -17.78
N ALA A 205 2.37 -16.07 -17.30
CA ALA A 205 2.24 -14.87 -18.10
C ALA A 205 3.57 -14.44 -18.73
N LYS A 206 3.50 -13.76 -19.87
CA LYS A 206 4.63 -13.07 -20.53
C LYS A 206 4.49 -11.55 -20.44
N THR A 207 3.26 -11.07 -20.37
CA THR A 207 2.91 -9.65 -20.27
C THR A 207 1.80 -9.45 -19.24
N ALA A 208 1.50 -8.21 -18.90
CA ALA A 208 0.39 -7.86 -18.03
C ALA A 208 -0.96 -8.40 -18.53
N PHE A 209 -1.18 -8.38 -19.85
CA PHE A 209 -2.45 -8.81 -20.45
C PHE A 209 -2.66 -10.32 -20.44
N ASP A 210 -1.62 -11.11 -20.18
CA ASP A 210 -1.73 -12.55 -19.97
C ASP A 210 -2.16 -12.89 -18.53
N VAL A 211 -2.07 -11.90 -17.60
CA VAL A 211 -2.45 -12.10 -16.21
C VAL A 211 -3.97 -12.00 -16.07
N PRO A 212 -4.66 -13.04 -15.57
CA PRO A 212 -6.10 -13.03 -15.38
C PRO A 212 -6.56 -11.83 -14.53
N GLY A 213 -7.60 -11.14 -14.98
CA GLY A 213 -8.16 -9.96 -14.31
C GLY A 213 -7.53 -8.63 -14.71
N PHE A 214 -6.33 -8.59 -15.30
CA PHE A 214 -5.70 -7.32 -15.66
C PHE A 214 -6.51 -6.52 -16.68
N THR A 215 -7.08 -7.18 -17.69
CA THR A 215 -7.95 -6.51 -18.67
C THR A 215 -9.19 -5.86 -18.01
N ALA A 216 -9.76 -6.48 -16.97
CA ALA A 216 -10.84 -5.88 -16.21
C ALA A 216 -10.36 -4.66 -15.41
N LEU A 217 -9.19 -4.77 -14.77
CA LEU A 217 -8.56 -3.65 -14.08
C LEU A 217 -8.34 -2.45 -15.01
N THR A 218 -7.86 -2.68 -16.24
CA THR A 218 -7.66 -1.60 -17.21
C THR A 218 -8.96 -0.89 -17.57
N ARG A 219 -10.08 -1.62 -17.74
CA ARG A 219 -11.39 -1.01 -17.99
C ARG A 219 -11.89 -0.19 -16.81
N LEU A 220 -11.72 -0.69 -15.59
CA LEU A 220 -12.07 0.04 -14.37
C LEU A 220 -11.24 1.32 -14.20
N LEU A 221 -9.94 1.27 -14.52
CA LEU A 221 -9.07 2.46 -14.52
C LEU A 221 -9.52 3.49 -15.54
N GLN A 222 -9.85 3.07 -16.76
CA GLN A 222 -10.35 3.94 -17.82
C GLN A 222 -11.69 4.60 -17.45
N ALA A 223 -12.55 3.92 -16.71
CA ALA A 223 -13.79 4.47 -16.19
C ALA A 223 -13.56 5.61 -15.16
N GLY A 224 -12.37 5.69 -14.53
CA GLY A 224 -11.91 6.85 -13.79
C GLY A 224 -12.10 6.82 -12.28
N GLN A 225 -12.92 5.92 -11.74
CA GLN A 225 -13.17 5.81 -10.29
C GLN A 225 -12.15 4.91 -9.57
N THR A 226 -11.40 4.10 -10.32
CA THR A 226 -10.46 3.11 -9.78
C THR A 226 -9.04 3.65 -9.78
N TRP A 227 -8.35 3.39 -8.68
CA TRP A 227 -6.96 3.70 -8.42
C TRP A 227 -6.19 2.41 -8.14
N VAL A 228 -4.87 2.43 -8.35
CA VAL A 228 -3.98 1.29 -8.06
C VAL A 228 -2.80 1.75 -7.23
N LYS A 229 -2.46 0.97 -6.20
CA LYS A 229 -1.21 1.13 -5.46
C LYS A 229 -0.08 0.41 -6.20
N VAL A 230 0.87 1.19 -6.69
CA VAL A 230 2.16 0.74 -7.22
C VAL A 230 3.04 0.42 -6.02
N SER A 231 2.97 -0.82 -5.54
CA SER A 231 3.59 -1.23 -4.27
C SER A 231 3.61 -2.75 -4.10
N GLY A 232 4.35 -3.23 -3.11
CA GLY A 232 4.29 -4.62 -2.67
C GLY A 232 4.77 -5.65 -3.71
N SER A 233 5.60 -5.26 -4.68
CA SER A 233 6.10 -6.16 -5.72
C SER A 233 6.90 -7.34 -5.15
N TYR A 234 7.57 -7.17 -4.02
CA TYR A 234 8.26 -8.24 -3.30
C TYR A 234 7.33 -9.35 -2.77
N ARG A 235 6.03 -9.07 -2.62
CA ARG A 235 5.01 -10.07 -2.27
C ARG A 235 4.67 -10.98 -3.44
N LEU A 236 4.93 -10.49 -4.65
CA LEU A 236 4.58 -11.14 -5.90
C LEU A 236 5.71 -12.03 -6.40
N ASP A 237 6.95 -11.54 -6.34
CA ASP A 237 8.14 -12.31 -6.72
C ASP A 237 9.39 -11.82 -6.00
N LYS A 238 10.40 -12.70 -5.94
CA LYS A 238 11.70 -12.42 -5.33
C LYS A 238 12.62 -11.58 -6.24
N ASP A 239 12.35 -11.55 -7.53
CA ASP A 239 13.06 -10.70 -8.48
C ASP A 239 12.46 -9.30 -8.45
N PRO A 240 13.21 -8.28 -7.98
CA PRO A 240 12.73 -6.90 -7.95
C PRO A 240 12.37 -6.35 -9.34
N ARG A 241 12.89 -6.97 -10.40
CA ARG A 241 12.69 -6.57 -11.79
C ARG A 241 11.96 -7.62 -12.62
N HIS A 242 11.10 -8.42 -11.96
CA HIS A 242 10.31 -9.45 -12.62
C HIS A 242 9.53 -8.87 -13.82
N PRO A 243 9.72 -9.37 -15.06
CA PRO A 243 9.26 -8.71 -16.29
C PRO A 243 7.73 -8.56 -16.37
N VAL A 244 6.97 -9.49 -15.78
CA VAL A 244 5.50 -9.39 -15.77
C VAL A 244 5.04 -8.33 -14.78
N ILE A 245 5.71 -8.18 -13.63
CA ILE A 245 5.40 -7.13 -12.64
C ILE A 245 5.75 -5.75 -13.22
N GLU A 246 6.89 -5.64 -13.90
CA GLU A 246 7.22 -4.45 -14.68
C GLU A 246 6.13 -4.13 -15.70
N SER A 247 5.68 -5.13 -16.46
CA SER A 247 4.60 -4.96 -17.43
C SER A 247 3.30 -4.49 -16.78
N LEU A 248 2.91 -5.08 -15.64
CA LEU A 248 1.72 -4.63 -14.88
C LEU A 248 1.83 -3.15 -14.47
N CYS A 249 2.97 -2.75 -13.93
CA CYS A 249 3.22 -1.37 -13.52
C CYS A 249 3.16 -0.41 -14.72
N ARG A 250 3.93 -0.70 -15.77
CA ARG A 250 4.07 0.18 -16.93
C ARG A 250 2.78 0.32 -17.72
N GLU A 251 2.04 -0.78 -17.94
CA GLU A 251 0.73 -0.70 -18.62
C GLU A 251 -0.30 0.08 -17.80
N THR A 252 -0.31 -0.08 -16.47
CA THR A 252 -1.18 0.71 -15.58
C THR A 252 -0.85 2.21 -15.68
N LEU A 253 0.44 2.57 -15.67
CA LEU A 253 0.89 3.96 -15.83
C LEU A 253 0.55 4.54 -17.19
N ARG A 254 0.76 3.81 -18.29
CA ARG A 254 0.40 4.24 -19.66
C ARG A 254 -1.08 4.56 -19.77
N LEU A 255 -1.91 3.74 -19.16
CA LEU A 255 -3.36 3.90 -19.23
C LEU A 255 -3.84 5.08 -18.38
N ARG A 256 -3.43 5.15 -17.13
CA ARG A 256 -3.91 6.13 -16.16
C ARG A 256 -2.86 6.43 -15.08
N ALA A 257 -1.77 7.10 -15.48
CA ALA A 257 -0.77 7.54 -14.51
C ALA A 257 -1.36 8.42 -13.39
N ASP A 258 -2.47 9.11 -13.67
CA ASP A 258 -3.22 9.93 -12.70
C ASP A 258 -4.06 9.11 -11.71
N ARG A 259 -4.07 7.78 -11.82
CA ARG A 259 -4.76 6.84 -10.94
C ARG A 259 -3.80 5.86 -10.25
N CYS A 260 -2.52 6.15 -10.28
CA CYS A 260 -1.48 5.37 -9.62
C CYS A 260 -0.96 6.10 -8.39
N VAL A 261 -0.81 5.42 -7.27
CA VAL A 261 -0.19 5.95 -6.05
C VAL A 261 0.92 5.02 -5.57
N PHE A 262 1.97 5.61 -5.02
CA PHE A 262 3.15 4.90 -4.52
C PHE A 262 2.97 4.48 -3.07
N ALA A 263 3.52 3.31 -2.69
CA ALA A 263 3.64 2.91 -1.30
C ALA A 263 4.85 1.99 -1.09
N THR A 264 5.39 1.99 0.14
CA THR A 264 6.46 1.07 0.53
C THR A 264 5.94 -0.27 1.01
N ASP A 265 4.70 -0.30 1.54
CA ASP A 265 4.11 -1.47 2.20
C ASP A 265 4.89 -1.88 3.48
N TRP A 266 5.51 -0.88 4.14
CA TRP A 266 6.16 -1.10 5.44
C TRP A 266 5.15 -1.63 6.48
N PRO A 267 5.50 -2.58 7.36
CA PRO A 267 6.82 -3.11 7.66
C PRO A 267 7.19 -4.37 6.88
N HIS A 268 6.62 -4.62 5.72
CA HIS A 268 6.88 -5.81 4.88
C HIS A 268 6.49 -7.09 5.62
N THR A 269 5.34 -7.08 6.26
CA THR A 269 4.82 -8.17 7.11
C THR A 269 4.98 -9.53 6.44
N ARG A 270 5.52 -10.52 7.17
CA ARG A 270 5.87 -11.89 6.75
C ARG A 270 7.12 -11.98 5.84
N PHE A 271 7.88 -10.90 5.71
CA PHE A 271 9.13 -10.85 4.94
C PHE A 271 10.25 -10.25 5.80
N ASP A 272 10.47 -10.87 6.99
CA ASP A 272 11.45 -10.39 7.95
C ASP A 272 12.84 -10.34 7.33
N GLY A 273 13.54 -9.21 7.50
CA GLY A 273 14.87 -8.99 6.97
C GLY A 273 14.94 -8.67 5.47
N LEU A 274 13.79 -8.44 4.82
CA LEU A 274 13.76 -8.01 3.42
C LEU A 274 14.47 -6.66 3.23
N ASP A 275 15.42 -6.61 2.31
CA ASP A 275 15.86 -5.33 1.73
C ASP A 275 14.90 -4.92 0.62
N VAL A 276 14.04 -3.97 0.92
CA VAL A 276 13.02 -3.49 -0.03
C VAL A 276 13.57 -2.47 -1.03
N LYS A 277 14.78 -1.93 -0.82
CA LYS A 277 15.34 -0.88 -1.68
C LYS A 277 15.39 -1.24 -3.16
N PRO A 278 15.84 -2.45 -3.58
CA PRO A 278 15.84 -2.83 -4.99
C PRO A 278 14.44 -2.81 -5.62
N TYR A 279 13.39 -3.12 -4.83
CA TYR A 279 12.00 -3.07 -5.29
C TYR A 279 11.50 -1.64 -5.43
N LEU A 280 11.89 -0.74 -4.52
CA LEU A 280 11.55 0.69 -4.62
C LEU A 280 12.25 1.31 -5.83
N GLU A 281 13.55 1.03 -6.03
CA GLU A 281 14.29 1.48 -7.20
C GLU A 281 13.65 1.02 -8.51
N ALA A 282 13.28 -0.25 -8.61
CA ALA A 282 12.61 -0.78 -9.79
C ALA A 282 11.28 -0.05 -10.07
N MET A 283 10.47 0.22 -9.05
CA MET A 283 9.22 0.97 -9.22
C MET A 283 9.46 2.40 -9.70
N LEU A 284 10.47 3.10 -9.15
CA LEU A 284 10.82 4.44 -9.63
C LEU A 284 11.31 4.42 -11.09
N ASP A 285 12.15 3.44 -11.44
CA ASP A 285 12.63 3.25 -12.82
C ASP A 285 11.48 3.02 -13.80
N TRP A 286 10.49 2.20 -13.43
CA TRP A 286 9.33 1.92 -14.26
C TRP A 286 8.44 3.16 -14.46
N ILE A 287 8.26 3.99 -13.42
CA ILE A 287 7.51 5.24 -13.53
C ILE A 287 8.21 6.20 -14.51
N GLU A 288 9.52 6.39 -14.34
CA GLU A 288 10.32 7.27 -15.19
C GLU A 288 10.42 6.76 -16.63
N ALA A 289 10.52 5.43 -16.84
CA ALA A 289 10.57 4.82 -18.16
C ALA A 289 9.30 5.05 -19.00
N GLU A 290 8.15 5.32 -18.36
CA GLU A 290 6.92 5.72 -19.04
C GLU A 290 6.80 7.25 -19.24
N GLY A 291 7.85 8.01 -18.93
CA GLY A 291 7.83 9.48 -19.01
C GLY A 291 6.90 10.14 -18.00
N VAL A 292 6.53 9.43 -16.95
CA VAL A 292 5.67 9.92 -15.87
C VAL A 292 6.52 10.57 -14.79
N SER A 293 6.16 11.77 -14.35
CA SER A 293 6.85 12.42 -13.23
C SER A 293 6.65 11.63 -11.93
N LEU A 294 7.72 11.42 -11.19
CA LEU A 294 7.66 10.84 -9.85
C LEU A 294 6.77 11.66 -8.92
N GLU A 295 6.81 13.00 -9.01
CA GLU A 295 5.95 13.89 -8.22
C GLU A 295 4.47 13.61 -8.45
N LYS A 296 4.08 13.27 -9.69
CA LYS A 296 2.69 12.92 -10.00
C LYS A 296 2.22 11.71 -9.20
N VAL A 297 2.99 10.64 -9.19
CA VAL A 297 2.60 9.35 -8.58
C VAL A 297 2.84 9.36 -7.06
N LEU A 298 3.94 9.97 -6.60
CA LEU A 298 4.36 9.92 -5.21
C LEU A 298 3.77 11.07 -4.36
N VAL A 299 3.33 12.17 -4.99
CA VAL A 299 2.81 13.34 -4.28
C VAL A 299 1.38 13.65 -4.70
N HIS A 300 1.18 14.15 -5.92
CA HIS A 300 -0.10 14.76 -6.30
C HIS A 300 -1.27 13.79 -6.34
N ASN A 301 -1.04 12.58 -6.82
CA ASN A 301 -2.08 11.55 -6.87
C ASN A 301 -2.50 11.10 -5.46
N ALA A 302 -1.55 11.00 -4.53
CA ALA A 302 -1.85 10.68 -3.14
C ALA A 302 -2.67 11.79 -2.48
N GLU A 303 -2.30 13.06 -2.71
CA GLU A 303 -3.03 14.22 -2.22
C GLU A 303 -4.46 14.29 -2.76
N GLU A 304 -4.66 13.90 -4.02
CA GLU A 304 -6.00 13.81 -4.63
C GLU A 304 -6.79 12.66 -4.03
N LEU A 305 -6.21 11.45 -3.98
CA LEU A 305 -6.90 10.25 -3.53
C LEU A 305 -7.36 10.37 -2.07
N PHE A 306 -6.52 10.92 -1.19
CA PHE A 306 -6.76 10.99 0.24
C PHE A 306 -7.18 12.37 0.75
N ASN A 307 -7.60 13.28 -0.15
CA ASN A 307 -8.01 14.65 0.20
C ASN A 307 -7.00 15.35 1.12
N ALA A 308 -5.73 15.36 0.69
CA ALA A 308 -4.62 15.87 1.47
C ALA A 308 -4.03 17.18 0.90
N ARG A 309 -4.72 17.82 -0.04
CA ARG A 309 -4.37 19.17 -0.52
C ARG A 309 -4.84 20.20 0.49
N TRP A 310 -3.99 21.16 0.80
CA TRP A 310 -4.25 22.32 1.67
C TRP A 310 -4.37 23.59 0.83
#